data_cf6acb8380baba7beba9d2f3188602f1
#
_entry.id   cf6acb8380baba7beba9d2f3188602f1
#
_cell.length_a   1.000
_cell.length_b   1.000
_cell.length_c   1.000
_cell.angle_alpha   90.00
_cell.angle_beta   90.00
_cell.angle_gamma   90.00
#
_symmetry.space_group_name_H-M   'P 1'
#
loop_
_entity.id
_entity.type
_entity.pdbx_description
1 polymer ?
#
loop_
_entity_poly.entity_id
_entity_poly.type
_entity_poly.pdbx_seq_one_letter_code
_entity_poly.pdbx_strand_id
1 'polypeptide(L)'
;MQAMAKRSLSQQLDELVDAVLGHPEVSEPALPPAEAKLVELARVATGLRGLPRQDFKTRLKTDLERSATMATKPVMASKVRPIPEGFRTVTPYLCVKDGAGAMEFYRKAFGATEALRLPMPDGRIGHAEVRIGDSFIVLSDEFPEYGNRSPESIGGSPVIIHLYVEDVDAMASQAVAAGAKVLSAVADWEHGDRSGRLADPFGHLWIVSTHKKGKYMPEGYHTATPYLIASDASRALEFYKQAFGARELMRMAMPDGRIGHAEVQIGDSRIMLADEFPEYGNRSPQSLGGTPVTVALFVEDVDALANQAAAAGAKVIMPVQDQFYGERSGRLADPFGHVWIVSTHIEDVTPEEIRRRLDSFLNQQARTDQQATTKRAKPIPKGFHTVTPYITVRQAPELLDFVKRAFGAEELLRTTGSAGGIHAEVRIDDSRLMIGGGGAWSGTPMPTAFHLYVRDTDAVYRQALELGATSIHEPMDQNYGERSAGVKDLAGNTWYIATAFGSQHVQQGLHTLNVYLHARGADRVIDFLKRAFAADEVARYAGPDGTIQHAQVRIGDSVIEMGEAHGAYQPMPTMFYLYVDDADAWYKRALQAGAVSISEPADQPYGDRNASVKDPFDNVWYVATPSQDVPVS
;
A
#
# COMPACT_ATOMS: atom_id res chain seq x y z
N MET A 1 -59.19 -21.83 -15.89
CA MET A 1 -58.06 -20.93 -16.08
C MET A 1 -57.40 -20.75 -14.73
N GLN A 2 -56.40 -21.58 -14.40
CA GLN A 2 -55.62 -21.48 -13.17
C GLN A 2 -54.58 -20.36 -13.32
N ALA A 3 -54.58 -19.43 -12.40
CA ALA A 3 -53.60 -18.37 -12.32
C ALA A 3 -52.23 -18.99 -11.94
N MET A 4 -51.27 -18.99 -12.85
CA MET A 4 -49.87 -19.25 -12.52
C MET A 4 -49.38 -18.16 -11.58
N ALA A 5 -49.15 -18.51 -10.34
CA ALA A 5 -48.49 -17.66 -9.37
C ALA A 5 -47.11 -17.30 -9.92
N LYS A 6 -46.81 -16.00 -10.08
CA LYS A 6 -45.46 -15.51 -10.42
C LYS A 6 -44.50 -15.97 -9.33
N ARG A 7 -43.55 -16.85 -9.71
CA ARG A 7 -42.45 -17.26 -8.80
C ARG A 7 -41.67 -16.04 -8.33
N SER A 8 -41.21 -16.03 -7.09
CA SER A 8 -40.39 -14.93 -6.57
C SER A 8 -39.03 -14.93 -7.29
N LEU A 9 -38.40 -13.77 -7.39
CA LEU A 9 -37.07 -13.62 -7.97
C LEU A 9 -36.03 -14.53 -7.30
N SER A 10 -36.16 -14.72 -5.98
CA SER A 10 -35.34 -15.63 -5.18
C SER A 10 -35.49 -17.10 -5.62
N GLN A 11 -36.72 -17.55 -5.87
CA GLN A 11 -36.96 -18.92 -6.38
C GLN A 11 -36.41 -19.15 -7.78
N GLN A 12 -36.49 -18.14 -8.66
CA GLN A 12 -35.92 -18.20 -10.00
C GLN A 12 -34.39 -18.23 -9.98
N LEU A 13 -33.78 -17.47 -9.04
CA LEU A 13 -32.33 -17.43 -8.82
C LEU A 13 -31.82 -18.74 -8.23
N ASP A 14 -32.54 -19.36 -7.28
CA ASP A 14 -32.21 -20.66 -6.72
C ASP A 14 -32.21 -21.76 -7.79
N GLU A 15 -33.28 -21.83 -8.61
CA GLU A 15 -33.38 -22.79 -9.70
C GLU A 15 -32.26 -22.60 -10.73
N LEU A 16 -31.88 -21.34 -11.03
CA LEU A 16 -30.80 -21.01 -11.95
C LEU A 16 -29.42 -21.41 -11.42
N VAL A 17 -29.13 -21.09 -10.19
CA VAL A 17 -27.86 -21.40 -9.53
C VAL A 17 -27.70 -22.92 -9.38
N ASP A 18 -28.75 -23.64 -8.97
CA ASP A 18 -28.74 -25.09 -8.84
C ASP A 18 -28.61 -25.77 -10.22
N ALA A 19 -29.27 -25.26 -11.26
CA ALA A 19 -29.13 -25.77 -12.63
C ALA A 19 -27.72 -25.55 -13.18
N VAL A 20 -27.11 -24.38 -12.96
CA VAL A 20 -25.78 -24.04 -13.45
C VAL A 20 -24.68 -24.80 -12.70
N LEU A 21 -24.83 -24.98 -11.37
CA LEU A 21 -23.82 -25.65 -10.53
C LEU A 21 -24.02 -27.17 -10.43
N GLY A 22 -25.22 -27.68 -10.63
CA GLY A 22 -25.56 -29.09 -10.48
C GLY A 22 -25.36 -29.97 -11.74
N HIS A 23 -25.37 -29.40 -12.95
CA HIS A 23 -25.25 -30.14 -14.19
C HIS A 23 -24.16 -29.58 -15.11
N PRO A 24 -23.01 -30.26 -15.26
CA PRO A 24 -21.86 -29.79 -16.04
C PRO A 24 -22.11 -29.68 -17.56
N GLU A 25 -23.18 -30.19 -18.09
CA GLU A 25 -23.45 -30.28 -19.54
C GLU A 25 -24.52 -29.29 -20.07
N VAL A 26 -25.08 -28.41 -19.23
CA VAL A 26 -26.13 -27.48 -19.69
C VAL A 26 -25.49 -26.22 -20.29
N SER A 27 -25.67 -26.05 -21.60
CA SER A 27 -25.46 -24.78 -22.31
C SER A 27 -26.43 -23.70 -21.81
N GLU A 28 -26.06 -22.41 -21.92
CA GLU A 28 -26.78 -21.23 -21.44
C GLU A 28 -28.33 -21.40 -21.44
N PRO A 29 -28.99 -21.20 -20.27
CA PRO A 29 -30.46 -21.27 -20.23
C PRO A 29 -31.06 -20.10 -21.01
N ALA A 30 -32.00 -20.38 -21.91
CA ALA A 30 -32.75 -19.37 -22.65
C ALA A 30 -33.73 -18.65 -21.70
N LEU A 31 -33.38 -17.43 -21.28
CA LEU A 31 -34.21 -16.56 -20.46
C LEU A 31 -34.89 -15.47 -21.31
N PRO A 32 -36.08 -15.00 -20.91
CA PRO A 32 -36.77 -13.92 -21.62
C PRO A 32 -35.98 -12.59 -21.58
N PRO A 33 -36.10 -11.74 -22.62
CA PRO A 33 -35.34 -10.48 -22.74
C PRO A 33 -35.53 -9.46 -21.59
N ALA A 34 -36.58 -9.62 -20.77
CA ALA A 34 -36.85 -8.72 -19.63
C ALA A 34 -35.91 -8.97 -18.40
N GLU A 35 -35.08 -10.00 -18.44
CA GLU A 35 -34.26 -10.44 -17.30
C GLU A 35 -32.75 -10.40 -17.62
N ALA A 36 -32.30 -9.38 -18.38
CA ALA A 36 -30.92 -9.24 -18.85
C ALA A 36 -29.86 -9.32 -17.71
N LYS A 37 -30.16 -8.84 -16.51
CA LYS A 37 -29.27 -8.94 -15.33
C LYS A 37 -29.11 -10.38 -14.82
N LEU A 38 -30.12 -11.24 -14.95
CA LEU A 38 -30.05 -12.66 -14.58
C LEU A 38 -29.16 -13.45 -15.56
N VAL A 39 -29.13 -13.03 -16.82
CA VAL A 39 -28.26 -13.65 -17.87
C VAL A 39 -26.77 -13.35 -17.55
N GLU A 40 -26.47 -12.12 -17.12
CA GLU A 40 -25.10 -11.72 -16.77
C GLU A 40 -24.61 -12.44 -15.50
N LEU A 41 -25.48 -12.60 -14.51
CA LEU A 41 -25.19 -13.38 -13.30
C LEU A 41 -25.02 -14.88 -13.60
N ALA A 42 -25.79 -15.44 -14.54
CA ALA A 42 -25.62 -16.81 -15.00
C ALA A 42 -24.28 -17.03 -15.73
N ARG A 43 -23.78 -16.06 -16.48
CA ARG A 43 -22.43 -16.09 -17.10
C ARG A 43 -21.32 -16.13 -16.06
N VAL A 44 -21.41 -15.28 -15.03
CA VAL A 44 -20.45 -15.28 -13.91
C VAL A 44 -20.48 -16.62 -13.18
N ALA A 45 -21.66 -17.15 -12.85
CA ALA A 45 -21.81 -18.45 -12.20
C ALA A 45 -21.25 -19.61 -13.06
N THR A 46 -21.40 -19.53 -14.40
CA THR A 46 -20.85 -20.53 -15.35
C THR A 46 -19.31 -20.50 -15.35
N GLY A 47 -18.68 -19.32 -15.27
CA GLY A 47 -17.22 -19.18 -15.20
C GLY A 47 -16.60 -19.71 -13.89
N LEU A 48 -17.42 -19.87 -12.83
CA LEU A 48 -17.00 -20.32 -11.50
C LEU A 48 -17.21 -21.82 -11.23
N ARG A 49 -17.61 -22.60 -12.25
CA ARG A 49 -17.88 -24.06 -12.15
C ARG A 49 -16.72 -24.90 -11.61
N GLY A 50 -15.49 -24.42 -11.75
CA GLY A 50 -14.27 -25.15 -11.32
C GLY A 50 -13.84 -24.94 -9.88
N LEU A 51 -14.55 -24.13 -9.07
CA LEU A 51 -14.15 -23.81 -7.70
C LEU A 51 -14.78 -24.78 -6.68
N PRO A 52 -13.96 -25.42 -5.79
CA PRO A 52 -14.38 -26.65 -5.08
C PRO A 52 -15.07 -26.47 -3.73
N ARG A 53 -15.42 -25.28 -3.22
CA ARG A 53 -15.87 -25.10 -1.84
C ARG A 53 -17.38 -24.86 -1.67
N GLN A 54 -18.00 -25.65 -0.78
CA GLN A 54 -19.41 -25.53 -0.38
C GLN A 54 -19.75 -24.17 0.26
N ASP A 55 -18.80 -23.61 1.03
CA ASP A 55 -18.89 -22.29 1.67
C ASP A 55 -18.86 -21.13 0.66
N PHE A 56 -18.12 -21.27 -0.44
CA PHE A 56 -18.13 -20.33 -1.54
C PHE A 56 -19.50 -20.25 -2.25
N LYS A 57 -20.11 -21.41 -2.48
CA LYS A 57 -21.46 -21.48 -3.08
C LYS A 57 -22.50 -20.77 -2.20
N THR A 58 -22.43 -20.97 -0.90
CA THR A 58 -23.33 -20.34 0.07
C THR A 58 -23.11 -18.82 0.13
N ARG A 59 -21.86 -18.35 0.12
CA ARG A 59 -21.55 -16.91 0.10
C ARG A 59 -21.98 -16.26 -1.21
N LEU A 60 -21.64 -16.87 -2.35
CA LEU A 60 -22.06 -16.37 -3.68
C LEU A 60 -23.59 -16.27 -3.75
N LYS A 61 -24.33 -17.28 -3.26
CA LYS A 61 -25.77 -17.25 -3.19
C LYS A 61 -26.27 -16.06 -2.34
N THR A 62 -25.72 -15.87 -1.15
CA THR A 62 -26.07 -14.74 -0.25
C THR A 62 -25.77 -13.38 -0.89
N ASP A 63 -24.64 -13.24 -1.56
CA ASP A 63 -24.24 -12.01 -2.24
C ASP A 63 -25.12 -11.73 -3.47
N LEU A 64 -25.47 -12.77 -4.24
CA LEU A 64 -26.40 -12.66 -5.36
C LEU A 64 -27.82 -12.32 -4.91
N GLU A 65 -28.31 -12.92 -3.82
CA GLU A 65 -29.61 -12.59 -3.21
C GLU A 65 -29.64 -11.14 -2.71
N ARG A 66 -28.55 -10.68 -2.06
CA ARG A 66 -28.40 -9.29 -1.61
C ARG A 66 -28.40 -8.32 -2.79
N SER A 67 -27.67 -8.62 -3.87
CA SER A 67 -27.63 -7.82 -5.10
C SER A 67 -28.98 -7.82 -5.83
N ALA A 68 -29.67 -8.95 -5.88
CA ALA A 68 -31.01 -9.05 -6.49
C ALA A 68 -32.07 -8.29 -5.65
N THR A 69 -31.97 -8.33 -4.33
CA THR A 69 -32.89 -7.60 -3.42
C THR A 69 -32.68 -6.08 -3.52
N MET A 70 -31.42 -5.63 -3.76
CA MET A 70 -31.14 -4.21 -4.04
C MET A 70 -31.67 -3.76 -5.41
N ALA A 71 -31.64 -4.64 -6.42
CA ALA A 71 -32.14 -4.34 -7.77
C ALA A 71 -33.69 -4.26 -7.87
N THR A 72 -34.43 -4.77 -6.87
CA THR A 72 -35.90 -4.78 -6.84
C THR A 72 -36.53 -3.77 -5.91
N LYS A 73 -35.74 -2.97 -5.16
CA LYS A 73 -36.30 -1.78 -4.52
C LYS A 73 -36.69 -0.82 -5.64
N PRO A 74 -37.98 -0.42 -5.78
CA PRO A 74 -38.31 0.71 -6.63
C PRO A 74 -37.42 1.85 -6.14
N VAL A 75 -36.74 2.55 -7.06
CA VAL A 75 -36.14 3.85 -6.79
C VAL A 75 -37.31 4.74 -6.37
N MET A 76 -37.62 4.74 -5.09
CA MET A 76 -38.38 5.82 -4.47
C MET A 76 -37.51 7.04 -4.78
N ALA A 77 -38.05 7.99 -5.55
CA ALA A 77 -37.35 9.24 -5.79
C ALA A 77 -36.89 9.75 -4.42
N SER A 78 -35.59 9.64 -4.17
CA SER A 78 -34.97 10.02 -2.93
C SER A 78 -35.29 11.50 -2.73
N LYS A 79 -35.89 11.86 -1.60
CA LYS A 79 -36.04 13.26 -1.18
C LYS A 79 -34.66 13.90 -0.90
N VAL A 80 -33.63 13.13 -0.91
CA VAL A 80 -32.24 13.52 -0.62
C VAL A 80 -31.63 14.10 -1.89
N ARG A 81 -31.02 15.27 -1.79
CA ARG A 81 -30.31 15.90 -2.91
C ARG A 81 -28.99 15.17 -3.15
N PRO A 82 -28.60 14.89 -4.42
CA PRO A 82 -27.34 14.17 -4.72
C PRO A 82 -26.08 14.94 -4.31
N ILE A 83 -26.20 16.24 -4.04
CA ILE A 83 -25.16 17.09 -3.45
C ILE A 83 -25.63 17.48 -2.05
N PRO A 84 -24.84 17.25 -0.96
CA PRO A 84 -25.23 17.63 0.40
C PRO A 84 -25.49 19.13 0.52
N GLU A 85 -26.34 19.54 1.46
CA GLU A 85 -26.68 20.94 1.67
C GLU A 85 -25.43 21.77 2.01
N GLY A 86 -25.20 22.85 1.27
CA GLY A 86 -24.07 23.75 1.43
C GLY A 86 -22.81 23.32 0.69
N PHE A 87 -22.73 22.10 0.18
CA PHE A 87 -21.65 21.66 -0.70
C PHE A 87 -21.89 22.09 -2.15
N ARG A 88 -20.83 22.03 -2.95
CA ARG A 88 -20.83 22.29 -4.39
C ARG A 88 -20.46 21.01 -5.13
N THR A 89 -20.69 21.00 -6.44
CA THR A 89 -20.30 19.87 -7.29
C THR A 89 -18.83 19.52 -7.08
N VAL A 90 -17.96 20.52 -6.93
CA VAL A 90 -16.52 20.32 -6.67
C VAL A 90 -16.15 20.94 -5.33
N THR A 91 -15.49 20.16 -4.47
CA THR A 91 -15.05 20.59 -3.13
C THR A 91 -13.61 20.14 -2.88
N PRO A 92 -12.68 21.04 -2.49
CA PRO A 92 -11.32 20.66 -2.12
C PRO A 92 -11.28 19.85 -0.81
N TYR A 93 -10.44 18.80 -0.77
CA TYR A 93 -10.17 18.01 0.42
C TYR A 93 -8.66 18.03 0.70
N LEU A 94 -8.25 18.71 1.76
CA LEU A 94 -6.85 18.95 2.11
C LEU A 94 -6.34 17.88 3.08
N CYS A 95 -5.13 17.41 2.86
CA CYS A 95 -4.41 16.55 3.81
C CYS A 95 -3.34 17.39 4.52
N VAL A 96 -3.35 17.42 5.83
CA VAL A 96 -2.42 18.22 6.66
C VAL A 96 -1.77 17.37 7.75
N LYS A 97 -0.66 17.81 8.34
CA LYS A 97 -0.02 17.12 9.47
C LYS A 97 -0.71 17.37 10.82
N ASP A 98 -1.37 18.53 10.96
CA ASP A 98 -2.05 18.95 12.17
C ASP A 98 -3.41 19.55 11.77
N GLY A 99 -4.42 18.70 11.71
CA GLY A 99 -5.78 19.08 11.33
C GLY A 99 -6.40 20.09 12.28
N ALA A 100 -6.15 19.98 13.58
CA ALA A 100 -6.66 20.90 14.57
C ALA A 100 -6.02 22.28 14.42
N GLY A 101 -4.70 22.33 14.25
CA GLY A 101 -3.96 23.57 13.97
C GLY A 101 -4.38 24.19 12.64
N ALA A 102 -4.64 23.39 11.61
CA ALA A 102 -5.12 23.89 10.31
C ALA A 102 -6.51 24.53 10.40
N MET A 103 -7.45 23.91 11.10
CA MET A 103 -8.78 24.49 11.33
C MET A 103 -8.68 25.82 12.06
N GLU A 104 -7.85 25.92 13.09
CA GLU A 104 -7.65 27.18 13.83
C GLU A 104 -6.98 28.24 12.97
N PHE A 105 -6.01 27.85 12.13
CA PHE A 105 -5.41 28.77 11.17
C PHE A 105 -6.45 29.29 10.16
N TYR A 106 -7.25 28.39 9.54
CA TYR A 106 -8.27 28.81 8.56
C TYR A 106 -9.34 29.70 9.20
N ARG A 107 -9.68 29.43 10.46
CA ARG A 107 -10.58 30.31 11.23
C ARG A 107 -9.97 31.72 11.39
N LYS A 108 -8.71 31.83 11.77
CA LYS A 108 -8.02 33.11 11.97
C LYS A 108 -7.69 33.81 10.65
N ALA A 109 -7.22 33.06 9.65
CA ALA A 109 -6.72 33.61 8.40
C ALA A 109 -7.85 33.97 7.43
N PHE A 110 -8.84 33.09 7.29
CA PHE A 110 -9.87 33.19 6.26
C PHE A 110 -11.31 33.32 6.80
N GLY A 111 -11.46 33.46 8.12
CA GLY A 111 -12.79 33.55 8.74
C GLY A 111 -13.60 32.26 8.63
N ALA A 112 -12.93 31.11 8.51
CA ALA A 112 -13.58 29.80 8.40
C ALA A 112 -14.41 29.48 9.64
N THR A 113 -15.57 28.85 9.45
CA THR A 113 -16.41 28.30 10.51
C THR A 113 -16.41 26.79 10.47
N GLU A 114 -16.22 26.13 11.62
CA GLU A 114 -16.29 24.68 11.73
C GLU A 114 -17.73 24.19 11.54
N ALA A 115 -17.94 23.23 10.66
CA ALA A 115 -19.23 22.58 10.43
C ALA A 115 -19.26 21.16 10.99
N LEU A 116 -18.17 20.40 10.82
CA LEU A 116 -18.04 19.02 11.30
C LEU A 116 -16.60 18.74 11.69
N ARG A 117 -16.41 17.90 12.74
CA ARG A 117 -15.13 17.33 13.12
C ARG A 117 -15.32 15.90 13.62
N LEU A 118 -14.61 14.97 13.01
CA LEU A 118 -14.60 13.54 13.36
C LEU A 118 -13.19 13.14 13.77
N PRO A 119 -12.89 13.12 15.08
CA PRO A 119 -11.59 12.64 15.57
C PRO A 119 -11.51 11.12 15.47
N MET A 120 -10.31 10.62 15.21
CA MET A 120 -9.96 9.20 15.31
C MET A 120 -9.58 8.84 16.76
N PRO A 121 -9.58 7.53 17.13
CA PRO A 121 -9.21 7.10 18.50
C PRO A 121 -7.79 7.49 18.93
N ASP A 122 -6.88 7.69 17.98
CA ASP A 122 -5.50 8.12 18.22
C ASP A 122 -5.35 9.65 18.37
N GLY A 123 -6.46 10.39 18.28
CA GLY A 123 -6.51 11.84 18.41
C GLY A 123 -6.33 12.61 17.11
N ARG A 124 -5.93 11.96 16.02
CA ARG A 124 -5.89 12.59 14.68
C ARG A 124 -7.30 12.93 14.21
N ILE A 125 -7.41 13.94 13.35
CA ILE A 125 -8.66 14.28 12.67
C ILE A 125 -8.80 13.42 11.43
N GLY A 126 -9.75 12.47 11.45
CA GLY A 126 -10.06 11.63 10.30
C GLY A 126 -10.82 12.38 9.21
N HIS A 127 -11.66 13.34 9.62
CA HIS A 127 -12.42 14.18 8.72
C HIS A 127 -12.87 15.45 9.43
N ALA A 128 -12.73 16.59 8.77
CA ALA A 128 -13.34 17.83 9.22
C ALA A 128 -13.81 18.67 8.05
N GLU A 129 -14.83 19.48 8.31
CA GLU A 129 -15.42 20.40 7.35
C GLU A 129 -15.39 21.82 7.91
N VAL A 130 -14.83 22.73 7.14
CA VAL A 130 -14.85 24.15 7.44
C VAL A 130 -15.49 24.91 6.30
N ARG A 131 -16.27 25.94 6.62
CA ARG A 131 -16.93 26.80 5.65
C ARG A 131 -16.23 28.14 5.56
N ILE A 132 -15.86 28.53 4.33
CA ILE A 132 -15.32 29.86 4.00
C ILE A 132 -16.28 30.50 2.96
N GLY A 133 -16.95 31.57 3.33
CA GLY A 133 -17.96 32.17 2.47
C GLY A 133 -19.09 31.20 2.11
N ASP A 134 -19.29 30.96 0.81
CA ASP A 134 -20.29 30.01 0.29
C ASP A 134 -19.74 28.61 0.01
N SER A 135 -18.45 28.34 0.34
CA SER A 135 -17.77 27.12 -0.02
C SER A 135 -17.33 26.32 1.20
N PHE A 136 -17.42 24.99 1.12
CA PHE A 136 -16.78 24.09 2.05
C PHE A 136 -15.36 23.76 1.61
N ILE A 137 -14.48 23.59 2.59
CA ILE A 137 -13.19 22.94 2.47
C ILE A 137 -13.19 21.79 3.46
N VAL A 138 -12.92 20.59 2.96
CA VAL A 138 -12.76 19.39 3.77
C VAL A 138 -11.30 19.20 4.09
N LEU A 139 -10.98 18.66 5.28
CA LEU A 139 -9.61 18.35 5.64
C LEU A 139 -9.51 17.11 6.54
N SER A 140 -8.35 16.48 6.51
CA SER A 140 -7.97 15.43 7.46
C SER A 140 -6.50 15.56 7.83
N ASP A 141 -6.13 14.94 8.94
CA ASP A 141 -4.72 14.63 9.20
C ASP A 141 -4.16 13.69 8.15
N GLU A 142 -2.83 13.62 8.04
CA GLU A 142 -2.20 12.65 7.16
C GLU A 142 -2.32 11.23 7.72
N PHE A 143 -2.58 10.30 6.80
CA PHE A 143 -2.63 8.87 7.04
C PHE A 143 -1.75 8.19 5.98
N PRO A 144 -0.41 8.20 6.15
CA PRO A 144 0.52 7.64 5.18
C PRO A 144 0.26 6.17 4.89
N GLU A 145 -0.25 5.43 5.88
CA GLU A 145 -0.67 4.03 5.79
C GLU A 145 -1.80 3.80 4.78
N TYR A 146 -2.61 4.84 4.49
CA TYR A 146 -3.66 4.83 3.46
C TYR A 146 -3.31 5.69 2.23
N GLY A 147 -2.05 6.13 2.12
CA GLY A 147 -1.56 6.95 1.01
C GLY A 147 -1.93 8.43 1.08
N ASN A 148 -2.55 8.90 2.17
CA ASN A 148 -2.85 10.31 2.40
C ASN A 148 -1.65 11.00 3.05
N ARG A 149 -0.99 11.90 2.29
CA ARG A 149 0.22 12.61 2.73
C ARG A 149 0.03 14.10 2.62
N SER A 150 0.58 14.84 3.59
CA SER A 150 0.57 16.31 3.62
C SER A 150 1.58 16.91 2.64
N PRO A 151 1.47 18.23 2.33
CA PRO A 151 2.46 18.93 1.52
C PRO A 151 3.88 18.82 2.06
N GLU A 152 4.05 18.83 3.38
CA GLU A 152 5.37 18.67 4.02
C GLU A 152 5.98 17.30 3.71
N SER A 153 5.16 16.25 3.70
CA SER A 153 5.61 14.86 3.50
C SER A 153 5.97 14.54 2.05
N ILE A 154 5.46 15.32 1.07
CA ILE A 154 5.76 15.11 -0.37
C ILE A 154 6.54 16.26 -1.01
N GLY A 155 6.84 17.33 -0.26
CA GLY A 155 7.65 18.46 -0.72
C GLY A 155 6.89 19.50 -1.54
N GLY A 156 5.55 19.63 -1.38
CA GLY A 156 4.74 20.66 -2.03
C GLY A 156 3.28 20.28 -2.27
N SER A 157 2.55 21.12 -3.00
CA SER A 157 1.16 20.85 -3.40
C SER A 157 0.98 21.12 -4.91
N PRO A 158 0.42 20.16 -5.68
CA PRO A 158 0.09 20.36 -7.08
C PRO A 158 -1.29 21.01 -7.28
N VAL A 159 -1.95 21.39 -6.18
CA VAL A 159 -3.24 22.08 -6.19
C VAL A 159 -3.13 23.36 -5.38
N ILE A 160 -3.59 24.44 -5.96
CA ILE A 160 -3.71 25.74 -5.31
C ILE A 160 -5.20 25.98 -5.04
N ILE A 161 -5.54 26.51 -3.88
CA ILE A 161 -6.92 26.95 -3.59
C ILE A 161 -7.04 28.43 -3.89
N HIS A 162 -7.88 28.76 -4.84
CA HIS A 162 -8.19 30.16 -5.18
C HIS A 162 -9.39 30.61 -4.35
N LEU A 163 -9.21 31.64 -3.54
CA LEU A 163 -10.26 32.28 -2.75
C LEU A 163 -10.63 33.65 -3.32
N TYR A 164 -11.91 33.86 -3.65
CA TYR A 164 -12.47 35.19 -3.89
C TYR A 164 -13.01 35.77 -2.59
N VAL A 165 -12.54 36.96 -2.23
CA VAL A 165 -12.89 37.68 -0.99
C VAL A 165 -13.21 39.14 -1.27
N GLU A 166 -13.95 39.78 -0.36
CA GLU A 166 -14.36 41.18 -0.53
C GLU A 166 -13.16 42.16 -0.49
N ASP A 167 -12.21 41.90 0.39
CA ASP A 167 -10.98 42.71 0.57
C ASP A 167 -9.76 41.81 0.68
N VAL A 168 -9.05 41.66 -0.45
CA VAL A 168 -7.86 40.84 -0.54
C VAL A 168 -6.68 41.36 0.30
N ASP A 169 -6.56 42.71 0.45
CA ASP A 169 -5.48 43.31 1.22
C ASP A 169 -5.64 43.01 2.72
N ALA A 170 -6.86 43.18 3.21
CA ALA A 170 -7.21 42.83 4.60
C ALA A 170 -7.03 41.32 4.83
N MET A 171 -7.56 40.48 3.94
CA MET A 171 -7.45 39.00 4.05
C MET A 171 -5.99 38.56 4.03
N ALA A 172 -5.17 39.02 3.11
CA ALA A 172 -3.77 38.67 3.02
C ALA A 172 -2.99 39.10 4.30
N SER A 173 -3.26 40.32 4.79
CA SER A 173 -2.66 40.80 6.05
C SER A 173 -3.07 39.94 7.25
N GLN A 174 -4.34 39.57 7.33
CA GLN A 174 -4.88 38.69 8.38
C GLN A 174 -4.25 37.27 8.30
N ALA A 175 -4.11 36.71 7.10
CA ALA A 175 -3.49 35.41 6.91
C ALA A 175 -2.01 35.42 7.31
N VAL A 176 -1.27 36.47 6.96
CA VAL A 176 0.12 36.65 7.38
C VAL A 176 0.23 36.76 8.90
N ALA A 177 -0.64 37.53 9.54
CA ALA A 177 -0.70 37.65 10.99
C ALA A 177 -1.03 36.31 11.68
N ALA A 178 -1.76 35.41 10.99
CA ALA A 178 -2.06 34.07 11.46
C ALA A 178 -0.92 33.06 11.18
N GLY A 179 0.11 33.42 10.39
CA GLY A 179 1.28 32.58 10.12
C GLY A 179 1.50 32.19 8.66
N ALA A 180 0.69 32.69 7.72
CA ALA A 180 0.91 32.44 6.29
C ALA A 180 2.18 33.14 5.77
N LYS A 181 2.83 32.50 4.82
CA LYS A 181 3.99 33.05 4.11
C LYS A 181 3.54 33.67 2.79
N VAL A 182 3.97 34.91 2.52
CA VAL A 182 3.73 35.55 1.22
C VAL A 182 4.67 34.96 0.18
N LEU A 183 4.11 34.42 -0.90
CA LEU A 183 4.83 33.91 -2.07
C LEU A 183 4.84 34.97 -3.17
N SER A 184 3.71 35.71 -3.36
CA SER A 184 3.60 36.85 -4.23
C SER A 184 2.74 37.91 -3.54
N ALA A 185 3.24 39.15 -3.49
CA ALA A 185 2.51 40.27 -2.90
C ALA A 185 1.20 40.54 -3.63
N VAL A 186 0.22 41.09 -2.90
CA VAL A 186 -1.04 41.52 -3.52
C VAL A 186 -0.80 42.62 -4.55
N ALA A 187 -1.23 42.42 -5.77
CA ALA A 187 -1.09 43.35 -6.89
C ALA A 187 -2.32 43.34 -7.80
N ASP A 188 -2.49 44.40 -8.57
CA ASP A 188 -3.53 44.50 -9.59
C ASP A 188 -3.09 43.78 -10.87
N TRP A 189 -3.99 43.00 -11.44
CA TRP A 189 -3.76 42.26 -12.69
C TRP A 189 -4.63 42.81 -13.83
N GLU A 190 -4.14 42.71 -15.05
CA GLU A 190 -4.80 43.25 -16.25
C GLU A 190 -6.20 42.67 -16.51
N HIS A 191 -6.42 41.41 -16.11
CA HIS A 191 -7.71 40.74 -16.24
C HIS A 191 -8.78 41.29 -15.27
N GLY A 192 -8.42 42.15 -14.33
CA GLY A 192 -9.34 42.88 -13.46
C GLY A 192 -9.40 42.37 -12.04
N ASP A 193 -8.56 41.44 -11.66
CA ASP A 193 -8.40 40.99 -10.27
C ASP A 193 -7.26 41.71 -9.57
N ARG A 194 -7.44 41.96 -8.28
CA ARG A 194 -6.39 42.25 -7.34
C ARG A 194 -6.12 40.97 -6.55
N SER A 195 -4.91 40.40 -6.64
CA SER A 195 -4.62 39.11 -6.05
C SER A 195 -3.20 38.97 -5.52
N GLY A 196 -3.04 38.10 -4.53
CA GLY A 196 -1.74 37.68 -3.99
C GLY A 196 -1.67 36.17 -3.80
N ARG A 197 -0.47 35.66 -3.62
CA ARG A 197 -0.24 34.23 -3.42
C ARG A 197 0.40 33.98 -2.06
N LEU A 198 -0.16 33.04 -1.32
CA LEU A 198 0.25 32.68 0.03
C LEU A 198 0.53 31.18 0.12
N ALA A 199 1.40 30.78 1.06
CA ALA A 199 1.48 29.42 1.58
C ALA A 199 1.00 29.41 3.03
N ASP A 200 0.15 28.48 3.39
CA ASP A 200 -0.25 28.29 4.79
C ASP A 200 0.87 27.58 5.58
N PRO A 201 0.78 27.53 6.93
CA PRO A 201 1.78 26.85 7.76
C PRO A 201 1.88 25.33 7.53
N PHE A 202 0.93 24.74 6.80
CA PHE A 202 0.86 23.30 6.50
C PHE A 202 1.30 22.96 5.08
N GLY A 203 1.76 24.00 4.33
CA GLY A 203 2.33 23.89 2.99
C GLY A 203 1.31 23.92 1.85
N HIS A 204 0.01 24.12 2.11
CA HIS A 204 -0.95 24.33 1.05
C HIS A 204 -0.83 25.74 0.47
N LEU A 205 -1.09 25.83 -0.83
CA LEU A 205 -0.94 27.05 -1.62
C LEU A 205 -2.31 27.71 -1.82
N TRP A 206 -2.35 29.03 -1.66
CA TRP A 206 -3.56 29.84 -1.77
C TRP A 206 -3.32 31.02 -2.71
N ILE A 207 -4.25 31.26 -3.61
CA ILE A 207 -4.41 32.55 -4.29
C ILE A 207 -5.60 33.24 -3.65
N VAL A 208 -5.40 34.44 -3.12
CA VAL A 208 -6.48 35.27 -2.57
C VAL A 208 -6.72 36.43 -3.51
N SER A 209 -7.99 36.70 -3.86
CA SER A 209 -8.35 37.67 -4.91
C SER A 209 -9.61 38.45 -4.57
N THR A 210 -9.65 39.71 -5.02
CA THR A 210 -10.87 40.53 -5.13
C THR A 210 -11.03 40.94 -6.59
N HIS A 211 -12.15 40.58 -7.20
CA HIS A 211 -12.49 41.03 -8.54
C HIS A 211 -12.95 42.50 -8.51
N LYS A 212 -12.34 43.35 -9.32
CA LYS A 212 -12.58 44.82 -9.30
C LYS A 212 -13.67 45.30 -10.25
N LYS A 213 -14.15 44.43 -11.15
CA LYS A 213 -15.15 44.78 -12.15
C LYS A 213 -16.53 44.25 -11.75
N GLY A 214 -17.25 44.95 -10.89
CA GLY A 214 -18.58 44.56 -10.45
C GLY A 214 -18.60 43.93 -9.05
N LYS A 215 -19.07 42.69 -8.94
CA LYS A 215 -19.02 41.96 -7.67
C LYS A 215 -17.55 41.51 -7.38
N TYR A 216 -17.22 41.38 -6.10
CA TYR A 216 -15.87 40.94 -5.65
C TYR A 216 -15.47 39.55 -6.15
N MET A 217 -16.43 38.77 -6.61
CA MET A 217 -16.27 37.44 -7.20
C MET A 217 -16.92 37.42 -8.58
N PRO A 218 -16.22 36.93 -9.65
CA PRO A 218 -16.80 36.85 -10.99
C PRO A 218 -18.01 35.90 -11.05
N GLU A 219 -18.87 36.09 -12.02
CA GLU A 219 -20.03 35.24 -12.22
C GLU A 219 -19.65 33.81 -12.52
N GLY A 220 -20.32 32.86 -11.86
CA GLY A 220 -20.09 31.40 -12.00
C GLY A 220 -18.94 30.85 -11.15
N TYR A 221 -18.32 31.70 -10.33
CA TYR A 221 -17.37 31.24 -9.32
C TYR A 221 -18.03 31.07 -7.95
N HIS A 222 -17.37 30.28 -7.10
CA HIS A 222 -17.63 30.20 -5.66
C HIS A 222 -16.43 30.75 -4.89
N THR A 223 -16.57 30.94 -3.59
CA THR A 223 -15.52 31.48 -2.73
C THR A 223 -14.24 30.70 -2.86
N ALA A 224 -14.29 29.37 -2.89
CA ALA A 224 -13.12 28.50 -3.06
C ALA A 224 -13.19 27.73 -4.38
N THR A 225 -12.14 27.81 -5.18
CA THR A 225 -12.01 27.14 -6.47
C THR A 225 -10.66 26.39 -6.52
N PRO A 226 -10.63 25.07 -6.78
CA PRO A 226 -9.37 24.35 -6.97
C PRO A 226 -8.69 24.74 -8.29
N TYR A 227 -7.39 24.96 -8.22
CA TYR A 227 -6.51 25.22 -9.36
C TYR A 227 -5.51 24.08 -9.47
N LEU A 228 -5.66 23.22 -10.46
CA LEU A 228 -4.88 22.01 -10.67
C LEU A 228 -3.63 22.30 -11.51
N ILE A 229 -2.49 21.75 -11.13
CA ILE A 229 -1.26 21.80 -11.91
C ILE A 229 -1.03 20.44 -12.54
N ALA A 230 -1.05 20.35 -13.85
CA ALA A 230 -0.90 19.11 -14.60
C ALA A 230 0.43 19.08 -15.36
N SER A 231 0.97 17.91 -15.61
CA SER A 231 2.15 17.71 -16.48
C SER A 231 1.83 17.96 -17.96
N ASP A 232 0.55 17.89 -18.34
CA ASP A 232 0.00 18.18 -19.66
C ASP A 232 -1.44 18.65 -19.50
N ALA A 233 -1.63 19.94 -19.30
CA ALA A 233 -2.94 20.54 -19.07
C ALA A 233 -3.87 20.42 -20.29
N SER A 234 -3.32 20.38 -21.51
CA SER A 234 -4.10 20.20 -22.72
C SER A 234 -4.78 18.82 -22.75
N ARG A 235 -4.04 17.77 -22.42
CA ARG A 235 -4.60 16.41 -22.30
C ARG A 235 -5.51 16.27 -21.08
N ALA A 236 -5.21 16.97 -19.99
CA ALA A 236 -6.06 16.99 -18.82
C ALA A 236 -7.44 17.59 -19.12
N LEU A 237 -7.51 18.67 -19.88
CA LEU A 237 -8.77 19.25 -20.36
C LEU A 237 -9.60 18.24 -21.14
N GLU A 238 -9.00 17.51 -22.08
CA GLU A 238 -9.71 16.51 -22.88
C GLU A 238 -10.19 15.32 -22.01
N PHE A 239 -9.35 14.90 -21.05
CA PHE A 239 -9.73 13.87 -20.08
C PHE A 239 -10.93 14.33 -19.22
N TYR A 240 -10.92 15.55 -18.66
CA TYR A 240 -12.03 16.01 -17.81
C TYR A 240 -13.35 16.17 -18.58
N LYS A 241 -13.26 16.53 -19.87
CA LYS A 241 -14.43 16.53 -20.76
C LYS A 241 -15.02 15.14 -20.92
N GLN A 242 -14.17 14.14 -21.17
CA GLN A 242 -14.58 12.75 -21.39
C GLN A 242 -15.01 12.06 -20.10
N ALA A 243 -14.22 12.22 -19.03
CA ALA A 243 -14.41 11.52 -17.76
C ALA A 243 -15.53 12.11 -16.90
N PHE A 244 -15.61 13.45 -16.83
CA PHE A 244 -16.48 14.15 -15.88
C PHE A 244 -17.54 15.06 -16.56
N GLY A 245 -17.62 15.02 -17.89
CA GLY A 245 -18.53 15.90 -18.63
C GLY A 245 -18.19 17.39 -18.49
N ALA A 246 -16.92 17.72 -18.24
CA ALA A 246 -16.48 19.10 -18.08
C ALA A 246 -16.68 19.90 -19.36
N ARG A 247 -17.13 21.15 -19.22
CA ARG A 247 -17.23 22.11 -20.30
C ARG A 247 -16.07 23.10 -20.20
N GLU A 248 -15.20 23.15 -21.22
CA GLU A 248 -14.14 24.16 -21.32
C GLU A 248 -14.73 25.55 -21.47
N LEU A 249 -14.30 26.50 -20.65
CA LEU A 249 -14.74 27.87 -20.64
C LEU A 249 -13.72 28.79 -21.31
N MET A 250 -12.44 28.58 -20.99
CA MET A 250 -11.35 29.33 -21.60
C MET A 250 -10.04 28.52 -21.56
N ARG A 251 -9.11 28.92 -22.45
CA ARG A 251 -7.75 28.38 -22.52
C ARG A 251 -6.80 29.48 -22.97
N MET A 252 -5.73 29.68 -22.23
CA MET A 252 -4.64 30.62 -22.56
C MET A 252 -3.35 29.81 -22.76
N ALA A 253 -2.95 29.69 -24.02
CA ALA A 253 -1.68 29.05 -24.35
C ALA A 253 -0.53 30.08 -24.24
N MET A 254 0.61 29.62 -23.74
CA MET A 254 1.87 30.34 -23.73
C MET A 254 2.56 30.21 -25.09
N PRO A 255 3.54 31.10 -25.44
CA PRO A 255 4.27 31.02 -26.69
C PRO A 255 5.00 29.68 -26.91
N ASP A 256 5.35 28.96 -25.85
CA ASP A 256 5.99 27.64 -25.91
C ASP A 256 5.01 26.48 -26.07
N GLY A 257 3.71 26.78 -26.18
CA GLY A 257 2.63 25.82 -26.37
C GLY A 257 2.04 25.25 -25.07
N ARG A 258 2.65 25.51 -23.91
CA ARG A 258 2.08 25.13 -22.61
C ARG A 258 0.82 25.95 -22.33
N ILE A 259 -0.09 25.37 -21.54
CA ILE A 259 -1.28 26.07 -21.04
C ILE A 259 -0.91 26.85 -19.78
N GLY A 260 -0.85 28.19 -19.89
CA GLY A 260 -0.61 29.06 -18.74
C GLY A 260 -1.80 29.18 -17.81
N HIS A 261 -3.01 29.06 -18.36
CA HIS A 261 -4.26 29.07 -17.61
C HIS A 261 -5.39 28.47 -18.45
N ALA A 262 -6.25 27.67 -17.83
CA ALA A 262 -7.51 27.22 -18.41
C ALA A 262 -8.58 27.09 -17.34
N GLU A 263 -9.83 27.12 -17.76
CA GLU A 263 -11.00 26.94 -16.90
C GLU A 263 -11.95 25.92 -17.50
N VAL A 264 -12.44 25.04 -16.67
CA VAL A 264 -13.53 24.13 -17.00
C VAL A 264 -14.66 24.26 -15.98
N GLN A 265 -15.87 23.95 -16.41
CA GLN A 265 -17.04 23.86 -15.55
C GLN A 265 -17.51 22.39 -15.46
N ILE A 266 -17.73 21.93 -14.22
CA ILE A 266 -18.36 20.64 -13.92
C ILE A 266 -19.55 20.95 -12.99
N GLY A 267 -20.77 20.65 -13.44
CA GLY A 267 -21.98 21.01 -12.70
C GLY A 267 -22.06 22.52 -12.44
N ASP A 268 -22.21 22.92 -11.18
CA ASP A 268 -22.23 24.33 -10.74
C ASP A 268 -20.84 24.91 -10.46
N SER A 269 -19.78 24.12 -10.53
CA SER A 269 -18.45 24.49 -10.05
C SER A 269 -17.45 24.69 -11.18
N ARG A 270 -16.56 25.68 -11.02
CA ARG A 270 -15.40 25.87 -11.87
C ARG A 270 -14.18 25.16 -11.30
N ILE A 271 -13.29 24.72 -12.19
CA ILE A 271 -11.95 24.25 -11.89
C ILE A 271 -10.99 25.01 -12.79
N MET A 272 -9.95 25.57 -12.22
CA MET A 272 -8.83 26.14 -12.94
C MET A 272 -7.74 25.11 -13.14
N LEU A 273 -6.98 25.20 -14.23
CA LEU A 273 -5.81 24.34 -14.44
C LEU A 273 -4.73 25.04 -15.29
N ALA A 274 -3.51 24.61 -15.10
CA ALA A 274 -2.36 25.03 -15.91
C ALA A 274 -1.37 23.86 -16.05
N ASP A 275 -0.48 23.98 -17.01
CA ASP A 275 0.73 23.17 -17.07
C ASP A 275 1.64 23.46 -15.88
N GLU A 276 2.53 22.53 -15.56
CA GLU A 276 3.54 22.79 -14.55
C GLU A 276 4.57 23.81 -15.02
N PHE A 277 4.94 24.68 -14.09
CA PHE A 277 5.99 25.69 -14.24
C PHE A 277 6.89 25.61 -13.00
N PRO A 278 7.83 24.64 -12.94
CA PRO A 278 8.70 24.43 -11.79
C PRO A 278 9.51 25.67 -11.40
N GLU A 279 9.84 26.50 -12.40
CA GLU A 279 10.53 27.79 -12.23
C GLU A 279 9.74 28.81 -11.39
N TYR A 280 8.40 28.68 -11.33
CA TYR A 280 7.50 29.47 -10.47
C TYR A 280 6.95 28.67 -9.29
N GLY A 281 7.51 27.46 -9.02
CA GLY A 281 7.07 26.58 -7.94
C GLY A 281 5.76 25.82 -8.19
N ASN A 282 5.23 25.87 -9.44
CA ASN A 282 4.06 25.10 -9.84
C ASN A 282 4.50 23.73 -10.36
N ARG A 283 4.25 22.68 -9.60
CA ARG A 283 4.66 21.30 -9.90
C ARG A 283 3.46 20.38 -9.98
N SER A 284 3.46 19.45 -10.93
CA SER A 284 2.42 18.44 -11.10
C SER A 284 2.51 17.31 -10.05
N PRO A 285 1.46 16.49 -9.88
CA PRO A 285 1.51 15.31 -9.01
C PRO A 285 2.63 14.34 -9.41
N GLN A 286 2.91 14.16 -10.71
CA GLN A 286 3.99 13.31 -11.18
C GLN A 286 5.36 13.82 -10.72
N SER A 287 5.59 15.15 -10.82
CA SER A 287 6.84 15.77 -10.37
C SER A 287 7.05 15.78 -8.86
N LEU A 288 5.96 15.67 -8.07
CA LEU A 288 5.98 15.62 -6.61
C LEU A 288 5.92 14.20 -6.06
N GLY A 289 5.55 13.20 -6.88
CA GLY A 289 5.30 11.84 -6.43
C GLY A 289 3.98 11.65 -5.66
N GLY A 290 3.00 12.56 -5.87
CA GLY A 290 1.68 12.48 -5.27
C GLY A 290 0.94 13.82 -5.15
N THR A 291 -0.19 13.81 -4.47
CA THR A 291 -0.99 15.01 -4.19
C THR A 291 -1.51 15.03 -2.75
N PRO A 292 -1.36 16.15 -2.03
CA PRO A 292 -1.93 16.32 -0.68
C PRO A 292 -3.38 16.86 -0.75
N VAL A 293 -3.92 17.07 -1.95
CA VAL A 293 -5.28 17.55 -2.16
C VAL A 293 -6.03 16.54 -3.01
N THR A 294 -7.13 16.05 -2.46
CA THR A 294 -8.13 15.27 -3.20
C THR A 294 -9.26 16.21 -3.63
N VAL A 295 -9.80 16.03 -4.82
CA VAL A 295 -10.95 16.79 -5.31
C VAL A 295 -12.19 15.93 -5.11
N ALA A 296 -13.10 16.36 -4.25
CA ALA A 296 -14.40 15.73 -4.10
C ALA A 296 -15.35 16.24 -5.21
N LEU A 297 -15.98 15.30 -5.90
CA LEU A 297 -16.89 15.53 -7.02
C LEU A 297 -18.24 14.88 -6.72
N PHE A 298 -19.26 15.69 -6.45
CA PHE A 298 -20.63 15.23 -6.20
C PHE A 298 -21.44 15.20 -7.49
N VAL A 299 -22.09 14.07 -7.76
CA VAL A 299 -22.84 13.80 -8.99
C VAL A 299 -24.16 13.06 -8.68
N GLU A 300 -25.07 13.05 -9.65
CA GLU A 300 -26.35 12.34 -9.51
C GLU A 300 -26.21 10.82 -9.53
N ASP A 301 -25.29 10.29 -10.34
CA ASP A 301 -25.01 8.85 -10.49
C ASP A 301 -23.49 8.60 -10.48
N VAL A 302 -22.98 8.26 -9.31
CA VAL A 302 -21.56 8.01 -9.10
C VAL A 302 -21.09 6.73 -9.79
N ASP A 303 -21.95 5.70 -9.93
CA ASP A 303 -21.60 4.46 -10.61
C ASP A 303 -21.37 4.71 -12.10
N ALA A 304 -22.28 5.43 -12.74
CA ALA A 304 -22.13 5.81 -14.14
C ALA A 304 -20.89 6.66 -14.37
N LEU A 305 -20.66 7.67 -13.50
CA LEU A 305 -19.48 8.56 -13.61
C LEU A 305 -18.17 7.78 -13.42
N ALA A 306 -18.07 6.91 -12.41
CA ALA A 306 -16.87 6.13 -12.14
C ALA A 306 -16.53 5.20 -13.32
N ASN A 307 -17.53 4.55 -13.91
CA ASN A 307 -17.35 3.72 -15.10
C ASN A 307 -16.90 4.55 -16.32
N GLN A 308 -17.49 5.73 -16.52
CA GLN A 308 -17.11 6.66 -17.59
C GLN A 308 -15.67 7.14 -17.43
N ALA A 309 -15.29 7.54 -16.21
CA ALA A 309 -13.94 8.00 -15.90
C ALA A 309 -12.90 6.87 -16.07
N ALA A 310 -13.21 5.65 -15.66
CA ALA A 310 -12.35 4.48 -15.87
C ALA A 310 -12.18 4.18 -17.37
N ALA A 311 -13.24 4.25 -18.16
CA ALA A 311 -13.19 4.08 -19.62
C ALA A 311 -12.37 5.20 -20.30
N ALA A 312 -12.35 6.42 -19.74
CA ALA A 312 -11.52 7.53 -20.20
C ALA A 312 -10.05 7.42 -19.75
N GLY A 313 -9.68 6.47 -18.89
CA GLY A 313 -8.32 6.20 -18.46
C GLY A 313 -8.02 6.52 -16.98
N ALA A 314 -9.03 6.82 -16.15
CA ALA A 314 -8.83 6.93 -14.70
C ALA A 314 -8.51 5.56 -14.10
N LYS A 315 -7.60 5.53 -13.13
CA LYS A 315 -7.34 4.35 -12.31
C LYS A 315 -8.27 4.33 -11.10
N VAL A 316 -9.03 3.25 -10.93
CA VAL A 316 -9.83 3.04 -9.72
C VAL A 316 -8.88 2.73 -8.55
N ILE A 317 -8.87 3.61 -7.53
CA ILE A 317 -8.13 3.42 -6.28
C ILE A 317 -9.01 2.68 -5.27
N MET A 318 -10.30 3.08 -5.17
CA MET A 318 -11.30 2.46 -4.32
C MET A 318 -12.60 2.35 -5.11
N PRO A 319 -13.17 1.14 -5.23
CA PRO A 319 -14.45 0.94 -5.90
C PRO A 319 -15.58 1.75 -5.25
N VAL A 320 -16.61 2.09 -6.05
CA VAL A 320 -17.80 2.77 -5.54
C VAL A 320 -18.56 1.83 -4.60
N GLN A 321 -18.87 2.33 -3.40
CA GLN A 321 -19.63 1.62 -2.38
C GLN A 321 -20.39 2.60 -1.47
N ASP A 322 -21.41 2.10 -0.77
CA ASP A 322 -22.13 2.89 0.22
C ASP A 322 -21.26 3.10 1.45
N GLN A 323 -21.19 4.35 1.91
CA GLN A 323 -20.39 4.77 3.06
C GLN A 323 -21.29 4.97 4.29
N PHE A 324 -20.73 4.79 5.47
CA PHE A 324 -21.44 4.92 6.73
C PHE A 324 -21.97 6.34 7.00
N TYR A 325 -21.40 7.34 6.32
CA TYR A 325 -21.76 8.76 6.48
C TYR A 325 -22.84 9.25 5.49
N GLY A 326 -23.48 8.35 4.74
CA GLY A 326 -24.63 8.67 3.92
C GLY A 326 -24.31 9.02 2.46
N GLU A 327 -23.14 8.67 1.99
CA GLU A 327 -22.75 8.80 0.58
C GLU A 327 -22.48 7.42 -0.04
N ARG A 328 -22.74 7.34 -1.33
CA ARG A 328 -22.21 6.31 -2.19
C ARG A 328 -21.00 6.88 -2.92
N SER A 329 -19.79 6.37 -2.65
CA SER A 329 -18.56 7.00 -3.13
C SER A 329 -17.46 6.01 -3.49
N GLY A 330 -16.55 6.47 -4.37
CA GLY A 330 -15.33 5.79 -4.76
C GLY A 330 -14.16 6.75 -4.91
N ARG A 331 -12.93 6.24 -5.06
CA ARG A 331 -11.74 7.05 -5.31
C ARG A 331 -11.10 6.67 -6.64
N LEU A 332 -10.74 7.68 -7.41
CA LEU A 332 -10.10 7.55 -8.72
C LEU A 332 -8.79 8.36 -8.75
N ALA A 333 -7.79 7.90 -9.48
CA ALA A 333 -6.66 8.73 -9.89
C ALA A 333 -6.83 9.03 -11.38
N ASP A 334 -6.69 10.30 -11.75
CA ASP A 334 -6.64 10.68 -13.16
C ASP A 334 -5.25 10.37 -13.78
N PRO A 335 -5.11 10.39 -15.12
CA PRO A 335 -3.82 10.11 -15.77
C PRO A 335 -2.70 11.11 -15.43
N PHE A 336 -3.03 12.23 -14.78
CA PHE A 336 -2.10 13.30 -14.39
C PHE A 336 -1.75 13.24 -12.91
N GLY A 337 -2.27 12.23 -12.19
CA GLY A 337 -1.95 11.94 -10.79
C GLY A 337 -2.79 12.68 -9.77
N HIS A 338 -3.78 13.50 -10.18
CA HIS A 338 -4.75 14.05 -9.23
C HIS A 338 -5.71 12.97 -8.76
N VAL A 339 -6.08 13.02 -7.48
CA VAL A 339 -6.99 12.08 -6.84
C VAL A 339 -8.37 12.72 -6.71
N TRP A 340 -9.39 11.94 -7.05
CA TRP A 340 -10.79 12.34 -7.03
C TRP A 340 -11.58 11.42 -6.11
N ILE A 341 -12.36 11.97 -5.19
CA ILE A 341 -13.47 11.27 -4.53
C ILE A 341 -14.72 11.59 -5.32
N VAL A 342 -15.31 10.57 -5.94
CA VAL A 342 -16.58 10.72 -6.67
C VAL A 342 -17.70 10.21 -5.80
N SER A 343 -18.78 10.99 -5.64
CA SER A 343 -19.84 10.72 -4.67
C SER A 343 -21.23 11.06 -5.19
N THR A 344 -22.22 10.28 -4.75
CA THR A 344 -23.64 10.64 -4.75
C THR A 344 -24.12 10.62 -3.31
N HIS A 345 -24.70 11.73 -2.84
CA HIS A 345 -25.31 11.78 -1.52
C HIS A 345 -26.63 11.00 -1.55
N ILE A 346 -26.77 10.01 -0.67
CA ILE A 346 -27.88 9.05 -0.66
C ILE A 346 -28.69 9.06 0.64
N GLU A 347 -28.17 9.67 1.71
CA GLU A 347 -28.83 9.72 3.01
C GLU A 347 -28.39 10.95 3.79
N ASP A 348 -29.34 11.76 4.30
CA ASP A 348 -29.07 12.84 5.25
C ASP A 348 -28.81 12.23 6.64
N VAL A 349 -27.55 12.27 7.09
CA VAL A 349 -27.12 11.69 8.36
C VAL A 349 -26.66 12.81 9.30
N THR A 350 -27.21 12.86 10.52
CA THR A 350 -26.80 13.88 11.50
C THR A 350 -25.36 13.65 11.99
N PRO A 351 -24.64 14.70 12.44
CA PRO A 351 -23.29 14.57 12.96
C PRO A 351 -23.16 13.55 14.11
N GLU A 352 -24.17 13.43 14.97
CA GLU A 352 -24.22 12.47 16.08
C GLU A 352 -24.33 11.04 15.54
N GLU A 353 -25.17 10.85 14.52
CA GLU A 353 -25.35 9.54 13.89
C GLU A 353 -24.11 9.14 13.08
N ILE A 354 -23.43 10.07 12.40
CA ILE A 354 -22.16 9.81 11.73
C ILE A 354 -21.12 9.32 12.75
N ARG A 355 -20.99 10.00 13.90
CA ARG A 355 -20.08 9.57 14.98
C ARG A 355 -20.42 8.16 15.46
N ARG A 356 -21.67 7.88 15.74
CA ARG A 356 -22.14 6.57 16.18
C ARG A 356 -21.83 5.47 15.14
N ARG A 357 -22.06 5.76 13.86
CA ARG A 357 -21.76 4.82 12.76
C ARG A 357 -20.25 4.64 12.57
N LEU A 358 -19.46 5.70 12.73
CA LEU A 358 -18.00 5.63 12.71
C LEU A 358 -17.48 4.73 13.83
N ASP A 359 -17.95 4.93 15.08
CA ASP A 359 -17.58 4.08 16.22
C ASP A 359 -17.95 2.60 15.96
N SER A 360 -19.14 2.36 15.39
CA SER A 360 -19.57 1.01 15.02
C SER A 360 -18.71 0.40 13.94
N PHE A 361 -18.34 1.18 12.92
CA PHE A 361 -17.45 0.77 11.82
C PHE A 361 -16.04 0.43 12.33
N LEU A 362 -15.45 1.31 13.15
CA LEU A 362 -14.14 1.08 13.76
C LEU A 362 -14.14 -0.15 14.69
N ASN A 363 -15.19 -0.31 15.50
CA ASN A 363 -15.36 -1.48 16.35
C ASN A 363 -15.57 -2.77 15.55
N GLN A 364 -16.29 -2.70 14.42
CA GLN A 364 -16.47 -3.84 13.52
C GLN A 364 -15.17 -4.18 12.81
N GLN A 365 -14.42 -3.18 12.36
CA GLN A 365 -13.10 -3.35 11.75
C GLN A 365 -12.11 -3.96 12.75
N ALA A 366 -12.06 -3.44 13.99
CA ALA A 366 -11.25 -4.01 15.07
C ALA A 366 -11.68 -5.47 15.41
N ARG A 367 -12.97 -5.79 15.41
CA ARG A 367 -13.46 -7.16 15.58
C ARG A 367 -13.13 -8.06 14.39
N THR A 368 -13.21 -7.53 13.18
CA THR A 368 -12.82 -8.26 11.95
C THR A 368 -11.32 -8.51 11.95
N ASP A 369 -10.52 -7.53 12.37
CA ASP A 369 -9.07 -7.66 12.52
C ASP A 369 -8.73 -8.62 13.67
N GLN A 370 -9.44 -8.57 14.80
CA GLN A 370 -9.32 -9.55 15.88
C GLN A 370 -9.78 -10.95 15.46
N GLN A 371 -10.86 -11.07 14.68
CA GLN A 371 -11.33 -12.36 14.14
C GLN A 371 -10.43 -12.84 13.00
N ALA A 372 -9.84 -11.95 12.21
CA ALA A 372 -8.81 -12.26 11.23
C ALA A 372 -7.52 -12.71 11.92
N THR A 373 -7.12 -12.08 13.04
CA THR A 373 -5.99 -12.54 13.87
C THR A 373 -6.27 -13.87 14.58
N THR A 374 -7.51 -14.17 14.92
CA THR A 374 -7.88 -15.48 15.51
C THR A 374 -8.10 -16.59 14.47
N LYS A 375 -8.30 -16.23 13.18
CA LYS A 375 -8.41 -17.15 12.04
C LYS A 375 -7.19 -17.16 11.11
N ARG A 376 -6.27 -16.19 11.23
CA ARG A 376 -5.00 -16.25 10.52
C ARG A 376 -4.18 -17.38 11.12
N ALA A 377 -3.64 -18.23 10.27
CA ALA A 377 -2.49 -19.03 10.60
C ALA A 377 -1.48 -18.13 11.34
N LYS A 378 -0.81 -18.66 12.34
CA LYS A 378 0.26 -17.90 13.00
C LYS A 378 1.16 -17.36 11.89
N PRO A 379 1.60 -16.08 11.91
CA PRO A 379 2.37 -15.50 10.83
C PRO A 379 3.67 -16.27 10.56
N ILE A 380 4.15 -17.05 11.54
CA ILE A 380 5.29 -17.97 11.41
C ILE A 380 4.75 -19.39 11.52
N PRO A 381 4.91 -20.25 10.49
CA PRO A 381 4.51 -21.65 10.56
C PRO A 381 5.25 -22.39 11.66
N LYS A 382 4.62 -23.45 12.21
CA LYS A 382 5.22 -24.23 13.30
C LYS A 382 6.59 -24.79 12.88
N GLY A 383 7.61 -24.50 13.71
CA GLY A 383 8.99 -24.95 13.51
C GLY A 383 9.82 -24.10 12.57
N PHE A 384 9.28 -22.98 12.06
CA PHE A 384 10.03 -21.93 11.39
C PHE A 384 10.33 -20.77 12.35
N HIS A 385 11.28 -19.94 11.96
CA HIS A 385 11.56 -18.65 12.55
C HIS A 385 11.18 -17.54 11.58
N THR A 386 11.16 -16.28 12.04
CA THR A 386 10.84 -15.12 11.20
C THR A 386 11.69 -15.09 9.94
N VAL A 387 12.98 -15.35 10.06
CA VAL A 387 13.91 -15.46 8.93
C VAL A 387 14.39 -16.88 8.80
N THR A 388 14.15 -17.50 7.66
CA THR A 388 14.63 -18.83 7.32
C THR A 388 15.60 -18.72 6.15
N PRO A 389 16.84 -19.20 6.27
CA PRO A 389 17.78 -19.21 5.16
C PRO A 389 17.36 -20.15 4.05
N TYR A 390 17.58 -19.74 2.80
CA TYR A 390 17.31 -20.52 1.61
C TYR A 390 18.55 -20.58 0.73
N ILE A 391 19.19 -21.73 0.64
CA ILE A 391 20.36 -21.95 -0.22
C ILE A 391 19.88 -22.45 -1.59
N THR A 392 20.40 -21.86 -2.67
CA THR A 392 20.20 -22.40 -4.01
C THR A 392 21.55 -22.74 -4.63
N VAL A 393 21.77 -24.02 -4.96
CA VAL A 393 23.05 -24.54 -5.47
C VAL A 393 22.84 -25.62 -6.53
N ARG A 394 23.85 -25.81 -7.37
CA ARG A 394 23.79 -26.87 -8.40
C ARG A 394 23.88 -28.28 -7.81
N GLN A 395 24.61 -28.43 -6.69
CA GLN A 395 24.82 -29.68 -5.97
C GLN A 395 23.86 -29.84 -4.80
N ALA A 396 22.56 -29.46 -4.99
CA ALA A 396 21.58 -29.50 -3.90
C ALA A 396 21.40 -30.93 -3.29
N PRO A 397 21.33 -32.02 -4.05
CA PRO A 397 21.29 -33.38 -3.48
C PRO A 397 22.51 -33.72 -2.64
N GLU A 398 23.70 -33.37 -3.10
CA GLU A 398 24.98 -33.63 -2.40
C GLU A 398 25.10 -32.76 -1.15
N LEU A 399 24.66 -31.49 -1.22
CA LEU A 399 24.58 -30.59 -0.07
C LEU A 399 23.62 -31.15 0.98
N LEU A 400 22.46 -31.64 0.57
CA LEU A 400 21.49 -32.25 1.47
C LEU A 400 22.07 -33.47 2.22
N ASP A 401 22.81 -34.36 1.52
CA ASP A 401 23.51 -35.45 2.15
C ASP A 401 24.61 -34.97 3.12
N PHE A 402 25.36 -33.96 2.70
CA PHE A 402 26.40 -33.35 3.53
C PHE A 402 25.84 -32.79 4.84
N VAL A 403 24.79 -31.93 4.83
CA VAL A 403 24.26 -31.33 6.06
C VAL A 403 23.62 -32.36 6.98
N LYS A 404 23.05 -33.45 6.43
CA LYS A 404 22.52 -34.58 7.22
C LYS A 404 23.64 -35.33 7.95
N ARG A 405 24.73 -35.58 7.28
CA ARG A 405 25.84 -36.36 7.81
C ARG A 405 26.79 -35.53 8.66
N ALA A 406 27.07 -34.30 8.26
CA ALA A 406 28.00 -33.42 8.98
C ALA A 406 27.37 -32.79 10.23
N PHE A 407 26.13 -32.35 10.12
CA PHE A 407 25.47 -31.51 11.14
C PHE A 407 24.27 -32.19 11.80
N GLY A 408 23.96 -33.44 11.44
CA GLY A 408 22.82 -34.18 12.00
C GLY A 408 21.47 -33.62 11.54
N ALA A 409 21.40 -32.95 10.39
CA ALA A 409 20.16 -32.39 9.88
C ALA A 409 19.10 -33.47 9.60
N GLU A 410 17.88 -33.25 10.02
CA GLU A 410 16.72 -34.08 9.71
C GLU A 410 16.03 -33.56 8.46
N GLU A 411 15.85 -34.40 7.45
CA GLU A 411 15.08 -34.06 6.26
C GLU A 411 13.57 -34.11 6.57
N LEU A 412 12.87 -32.97 6.42
CA LEU A 412 11.45 -32.84 6.73
C LEU A 412 10.58 -32.91 5.47
N LEU A 413 11.09 -32.35 4.36
CA LEU A 413 10.39 -32.28 3.10
C LEU A 413 11.37 -32.37 1.93
N ARG A 414 10.97 -33.06 0.88
CA ARG A 414 11.63 -33.00 -0.44
C ARG A 414 10.58 -33.05 -1.54
N THR A 415 10.58 -32.04 -2.40
CA THR A 415 9.68 -31.95 -3.56
C THR A 415 10.47 -31.54 -4.80
N THR A 416 9.80 -31.57 -5.96
CA THR A 416 10.34 -30.95 -7.18
C THR A 416 10.00 -29.45 -7.13
N GLY A 417 11.03 -28.60 -7.18
CA GLY A 417 10.87 -27.16 -7.24
C GLY A 417 10.30 -26.70 -8.58
N SER A 418 9.64 -25.55 -8.60
CA SER A 418 9.02 -24.96 -9.80
C SER A 418 10.00 -24.71 -10.96
N ALA A 419 11.29 -24.60 -10.67
CA ALA A 419 12.37 -24.42 -11.66
C ALA A 419 13.06 -25.73 -12.09
N GLY A 420 12.47 -26.90 -11.84
CA GLY A 420 12.94 -28.21 -12.31
C GLY A 420 14.04 -28.85 -11.45
N GLY A 421 14.44 -28.23 -10.33
CA GLY A 421 15.34 -28.81 -9.33
C GLY A 421 14.58 -29.39 -8.13
N ILE A 422 15.31 -29.81 -7.09
CA ILE A 422 14.69 -30.17 -5.81
C ILE A 422 14.41 -28.89 -4.99
N HIS A 423 13.37 -28.97 -4.16
CA HIS A 423 13.18 -28.14 -2.99
C HIS A 423 13.14 -29.06 -1.77
N ALA A 424 14.03 -28.84 -0.82
CA ALA A 424 14.12 -29.62 0.40
C ALA A 424 14.12 -28.69 1.63
N GLU A 425 13.52 -29.16 2.69
CA GLU A 425 13.57 -28.53 4.02
C GLU A 425 14.25 -29.49 4.98
N VAL A 426 15.22 -28.98 5.70
CA VAL A 426 15.89 -29.72 6.76
C VAL A 426 15.80 -28.98 8.08
N ARG A 427 15.85 -29.71 9.17
CA ARG A 427 15.92 -29.19 10.53
C ARG A 427 17.25 -29.51 11.16
N ILE A 428 17.91 -28.50 11.72
CA ILE A 428 19.09 -28.66 12.56
C ILE A 428 18.72 -28.12 13.94
N ASP A 429 18.47 -29.02 14.88
CA ASP A 429 17.93 -28.72 16.23
C ASP A 429 16.68 -27.83 16.17
N ASP A 430 16.74 -26.57 16.62
CA ASP A 430 15.63 -25.62 16.60
C ASP A 430 15.43 -24.88 15.25
N SER A 431 16.37 -25.00 14.32
CA SER A 431 16.44 -24.15 13.13
C SER A 431 16.12 -24.91 11.85
N ARG A 432 15.39 -24.25 10.92
CA ARG A 432 15.16 -24.77 9.57
C ARG A 432 16.09 -24.15 8.55
N LEU A 433 16.42 -24.94 7.55
CA LEU A 433 17.18 -24.55 6.37
C LEU A 433 16.46 -25.08 5.12
N MET A 434 16.22 -24.20 4.16
CA MET A 434 15.70 -24.55 2.85
C MET A 434 16.86 -24.73 1.86
N ILE A 435 16.79 -25.77 1.02
CA ILE A 435 17.80 -26.09 0.02
C ILE A 435 17.09 -26.31 -1.32
N GLY A 436 17.50 -25.56 -2.34
CA GLY A 436 16.96 -25.67 -3.69
C GLY A 436 18.05 -25.85 -4.75
N GLY A 437 17.66 -26.40 -5.91
CA GLY A 437 18.56 -26.59 -7.06
C GLY A 437 18.75 -28.02 -7.47
N GLY A 438 19.88 -28.32 -8.07
CA GLY A 438 20.17 -29.65 -8.63
C GLY A 438 19.34 -30.01 -9.87
N GLY A 439 19.58 -31.21 -10.45
CA GLY A 439 18.81 -31.68 -11.60
C GLY A 439 18.83 -30.74 -12.81
N ALA A 440 17.65 -30.39 -13.33
CA ALA A 440 17.50 -29.49 -14.47
C ALA A 440 17.48 -28.00 -14.09
N TRP A 441 17.70 -27.65 -12.82
CA TRP A 441 17.69 -26.25 -12.37
C TRP A 441 18.80 -25.43 -13.01
N SER A 442 18.45 -24.34 -13.66
CA SER A 442 19.36 -23.46 -14.41
C SER A 442 19.59 -22.09 -13.76
N GLY A 443 19.09 -21.89 -12.53
CA GLY A 443 19.21 -20.61 -11.82
C GLY A 443 20.66 -20.29 -11.40
N THR A 444 20.85 -19.10 -10.87
CA THR A 444 22.15 -18.66 -10.33
C THR A 444 22.34 -19.22 -8.94
N PRO A 445 23.44 -19.94 -8.65
CA PRO A 445 23.76 -20.37 -7.29
C PRO A 445 23.94 -19.19 -6.34
N MET A 446 23.36 -19.31 -5.14
CA MET A 446 23.52 -18.35 -4.04
C MET A 446 24.03 -19.09 -2.80
N PRO A 447 25.33 -19.38 -2.74
CA PRO A 447 25.92 -19.95 -1.54
C PRO A 447 25.92 -18.93 -0.42
N THR A 448 25.82 -19.41 0.82
CA THR A 448 25.57 -18.57 2.00
C THR A 448 26.60 -18.88 3.09
N ALA A 449 26.93 -17.90 3.91
CA ALA A 449 27.69 -18.15 5.13
C ALA A 449 26.74 -18.27 6.34
N PHE A 450 27.08 -19.19 7.23
CA PHE A 450 26.33 -19.54 8.42
C PHE A 450 27.18 -19.53 9.67
N HIS A 451 26.56 -19.15 10.78
CA HIS A 451 27.04 -19.45 12.12
C HIS A 451 26.20 -20.60 12.67
N LEU A 452 26.84 -21.75 12.88
CA LEU A 452 26.20 -22.98 13.32
C LEU A 452 26.70 -23.35 14.71
N TYR A 453 25.80 -23.30 15.70
CA TYR A 453 26.10 -23.73 17.05
C TYR A 453 25.93 -25.23 17.20
N VAL A 454 26.97 -25.88 17.75
CA VAL A 454 27.04 -27.32 18.01
C VAL A 454 27.59 -27.59 19.41
N ARG A 455 27.39 -28.81 19.91
CA ARG A 455 27.87 -29.19 21.25
C ARG A 455 29.36 -29.40 21.32
N ASP A 456 30.00 -29.77 20.20
CA ASP A 456 31.43 -30.07 20.08
C ASP A 456 31.94 -29.59 18.73
N THR A 457 32.54 -28.42 18.70
CA THR A 457 33.11 -27.80 17.49
C THR A 457 34.18 -28.67 16.85
N ASP A 458 35.07 -29.26 17.64
CA ASP A 458 36.20 -30.06 17.14
C ASP A 458 35.74 -31.36 16.46
N ALA A 459 34.73 -32.01 17.03
CA ALA A 459 34.16 -33.23 16.46
C ALA A 459 33.42 -32.95 15.14
N VAL A 460 32.54 -31.91 15.11
CA VAL A 460 31.79 -31.55 13.91
C VAL A 460 32.69 -31.01 12.80
N TYR A 461 33.72 -30.22 13.15
CA TYR A 461 34.72 -29.77 12.19
C TYR A 461 35.43 -30.92 11.51
N ARG A 462 35.94 -31.90 12.27
CA ARG A 462 36.60 -33.11 11.72
C ARG A 462 35.65 -33.90 10.81
N GLN A 463 34.42 -34.10 11.26
CA GLN A 463 33.38 -34.80 10.49
C GLN A 463 33.08 -34.08 9.17
N ALA A 464 32.98 -32.74 9.17
CA ALA A 464 32.79 -31.98 7.94
C ALA A 464 33.96 -32.16 6.96
N LEU A 465 35.21 -32.16 7.43
CA LEU A 465 36.38 -32.40 6.57
C LEU A 465 36.39 -33.84 6.00
N GLU A 466 36.02 -34.83 6.79
CA GLU A 466 35.90 -36.23 6.32
C GLU A 466 34.85 -36.39 5.22
N LEU A 467 33.83 -35.50 5.22
CA LEU A 467 32.76 -35.44 4.21
C LEU A 467 33.09 -34.54 3.03
N GLY A 468 34.32 -34.05 2.93
CA GLY A 468 34.81 -33.31 1.77
C GLY A 468 34.75 -31.78 1.88
N ALA A 469 34.43 -31.22 3.03
CA ALA A 469 34.57 -29.78 3.25
C ALA A 469 36.06 -29.39 3.32
N THR A 470 36.36 -28.14 2.99
CA THR A 470 37.70 -27.56 3.10
C THR A 470 37.81 -26.65 4.30
N SER A 471 38.94 -26.71 5.03
CA SER A 471 39.17 -25.84 6.19
C SER A 471 39.34 -24.38 5.75
N ILE A 472 38.69 -23.46 6.45
CA ILE A 472 38.94 -22.02 6.42
C ILE A 472 39.88 -21.67 7.58
N HIS A 473 39.55 -22.12 8.79
CA HIS A 473 40.40 -22.06 9.97
C HIS A 473 40.10 -23.23 10.91
N GLU A 474 41.12 -23.67 11.62
CA GLU A 474 41.01 -24.75 12.61
C GLU A 474 40.23 -24.31 13.86
N PRO A 475 39.72 -25.24 14.68
CA PRO A 475 39.07 -24.94 15.93
C PRO A 475 39.95 -24.14 16.88
N MET A 476 39.49 -22.98 17.31
CA MET A 476 40.19 -22.10 18.25
C MET A 476 39.22 -21.39 19.18
N ASP A 477 39.73 -21.10 20.38
CA ASP A 477 38.94 -20.32 21.35
C ASP A 477 38.94 -18.84 20.98
N GLN A 478 37.76 -18.25 20.89
CA GLN A 478 37.58 -16.87 20.53
C GLN A 478 37.44 -16.00 21.78
N ASN A 479 37.94 -14.78 21.72
CA ASN A 479 37.90 -13.83 22.84
C ASN A 479 36.50 -13.29 23.17
N TYR A 480 35.51 -13.57 22.31
CA TYR A 480 34.11 -13.19 22.48
C TYR A 480 33.24 -14.34 23.04
N GLY A 481 33.84 -15.40 23.55
CA GLY A 481 33.15 -16.37 24.40
C GLY A 481 32.66 -17.65 23.74
N GLU A 482 33.34 -18.11 22.69
CA GLU A 482 33.06 -19.40 22.05
C GLU A 482 34.33 -20.06 21.52
N ARG A 483 34.26 -21.39 21.28
CA ARG A 483 35.21 -22.13 20.45
C ARG A 483 34.64 -22.24 19.07
N SER A 484 35.34 -21.78 18.04
CA SER A 484 34.85 -21.82 16.66
C SER A 484 35.85 -22.30 15.64
N ALA A 485 35.35 -22.88 14.54
CA ALA A 485 36.08 -23.31 13.37
C ALA A 485 35.34 -22.89 12.10
N GLY A 486 36.06 -22.72 11.01
CA GLY A 486 35.47 -22.41 9.71
C GLY A 486 35.70 -23.49 8.67
N VAL A 487 34.63 -23.91 7.98
CA VAL A 487 34.75 -24.82 6.83
C VAL A 487 33.97 -24.32 5.65
N LYS A 488 34.35 -24.70 4.45
CA LYS A 488 33.64 -24.48 3.20
C LYS A 488 33.19 -25.81 2.64
N ASP A 489 31.89 -25.98 2.40
CA ASP A 489 31.36 -27.21 1.80
C ASP A 489 31.58 -27.25 0.27
N LEU A 490 31.23 -28.40 -0.33
CA LEU A 490 31.42 -28.64 -1.78
C LEU A 490 30.50 -27.80 -2.68
N ALA A 491 29.47 -27.18 -2.13
CA ALA A 491 28.59 -26.26 -2.86
C ALA A 491 28.99 -24.77 -2.71
N GLY A 492 30.03 -24.51 -1.91
CA GLY A 492 30.61 -23.19 -1.71
C GLY A 492 30.06 -22.43 -0.51
N ASN A 493 29.18 -23.02 0.30
CA ASN A 493 28.71 -22.39 1.52
C ASN A 493 29.80 -22.37 2.59
N THR A 494 29.82 -21.33 3.39
CA THR A 494 30.72 -21.17 4.53
C THR A 494 29.99 -21.52 5.83
N TRP A 495 30.61 -22.34 6.67
CA TRP A 495 30.05 -22.72 7.97
C TRP A 495 31.03 -22.34 9.08
N TYR A 496 30.67 -21.39 9.90
CA TYR A 496 31.34 -21.07 11.16
C TYR A 496 30.72 -21.95 12.24
N ILE A 497 31.40 -23.03 12.55
CA ILE A 497 30.94 -24.04 13.51
C ILE A 497 31.40 -23.60 14.90
N ALA A 498 30.50 -23.41 15.83
CA ALA A 498 30.84 -22.85 17.14
C ALA A 498 30.18 -23.59 18.31
N THR A 499 30.85 -23.54 19.46
CA THR A 499 30.32 -23.94 20.77
C THR A 499 30.51 -22.78 21.74
N ALA A 500 29.41 -22.16 22.20
CA ALA A 500 29.48 -21.08 23.16
C ALA A 500 29.97 -21.55 24.53
N PHE A 501 30.77 -20.73 25.21
CA PHE A 501 31.19 -20.99 26.60
C PHE A 501 30.07 -20.66 27.56
N GLY A 502 29.74 -21.60 28.44
CA GLY A 502 28.70 -21.37 29.47
C GLY A 502 27.81 -22.58 29.66
N SER A 503 26.60 -22.36 30.18
CA SER A 503 25.63 -23.41 30.47
C SER A 503 24.89 -23.95 29.24
N GLN A 504 24.88 -23.18 28.15
CA GLN A 504 24.29 -23.55 26.88
C GLN A 504 25.33 -23.43 25.76
N HIS A 505 25.26 -24.33 24.76
CA HIS A 505 26.19 -24.35 23.63
C HIS A 505 25.83 -23.31 22.55
N VAL A 506 24.66 -22.65 22.65
CA VAL A 506 24.19 -21.54 21.81
C VAL A 506 24.28 -20.25 22.60
N GLN A 507 24.75 -19.15 22.00
CA GLN A 507 24.76 -17.85 22.64
C GLN A 507 23.32 -17.33 22.86
N GLN A 508 23.13 -16.61 23.96
CA GLN A 508 21.81 -16.07 24.31
C GLN A 508 21.26 -15.13 23.21
N GLY A 509 20.07 -15.40 22.74
CA GLY A 509 19.38 -14.59 21.72
C GLY A 509 19.65 -15.01 20.28
N LEU A 510 20.46 -16.07 20.07
CA LEU A 510 20.69 -16.71 18.78
C LEU A 510 20.00 -18.07 18.71
N HIS A 511 19.83 -18.58 17.50
CA HIS A 511 19.35 -19.94 17.19
C HIS A 511 20.54 -20.86 16.89
N THR A 512 20.25 -22.16 16.75
CA THR A 512 21.28 -23.13 16.36
C THR A 512 21.94 -22.77 15.03
N LEU A 513 21.14 -22.27 14.07
CA LEU A 513 21.64 -21.84 12.76
C LEU A 513 21.27 -20.37 12.51
N ASN A 514 22.27 -19.51 12.34
CA ASN A 514 22.11 -18.10 12.01
C ASN A 514 22.81 -17.80 10.68
N VAL A 515 22.26 -16.86 9.90
CA VAL A 515 22.94 -16.39 8.68
C VAL A 515 24.02 -15.38 9.06
N TYR A 516 25.19 -15.52 8.46
CA TYR A 516 26.29 -14.56 8.57
C TYR A 516 26.53 -13.87 7.23
N LEU A 517 26.24 -12.58 7.11
CA LEU A 517 26.42 -11.81 5.88
C LEU A 517 27.85 -11.25 5.80
N HIS A 518 28.58 -11.61 4.77
CA HIS A 518 29.77 -10.86 4.35
C HIS A 518 29.30 -9.72 3.44
N ALA A 519 29.13 -8.53 4.00
CA ALA A 519 28.47 -7.41 3.34
C ALA A 519 29.48 -6.42 2.77
N ARG A 520 29.20 -5.87 1.59
CA ARG A 520 29.91 -4.68 1.09
C ARG A 520 29.15 -3.42 1.52
N GLY A 521 29.64 -2.74 2.55
CA GLY A 521 28.95 -1.64 3.21
C GLY A 521 27.94 -2.15 4.24
N ALA A 522 28.41 -2.86 5.25
CA ALA A 522 27.59 -3.47 6.29
C ALA A 522 26.69 -2.46 7.02
N ASP A 523 27.16 -1.22 7.23
CA ASP A 523 26.37 -0.10 7.75
C ASP A 523 25.12 0.19 6.92
N ARG A 524 25.26 0.22 5.59
CA ARG A 524 24.15 0.46 4.66
C ARG A 524 23.18 -0.72 4.59
N VAL A 525 23.68 -1.95 4.76
CA VAL A 525 22.82 -3.14 4.88
C VAL A 525 21.97 -3.03 6.13
N ILE A 526 22.55 -2.66 7.28
CA ILE A 526 21.82 -2.45 8.53
C ILE A 526 20.73 -1.39 8.36
N ASP A 527 21.05 -0.25 7.76
CA ASP A 527 20.10 0.83 7.50
C ASP A 527 18.96 0.39 6.57
N PHE A 528 19.26 -0.41 5.55
CA PHE A 528 18.24 -1.00 4.68
C PHE A 528 17.33 -1.93 5.47
N LEU A 529 17.86 -2.88 6.26
CA LEU A 529 17.07 -3.83 7.03
C LEU A 529 16.15 -3.13 8.04
N LYS A 530 16.61 -2.05 8.68
CA LYS A 530 15.79 -1.21 9.57
C LYS A 530 14.61 -0.59 8.82
N ARG A 531 14.85 0.00 7.66
CA ARG A 531 13.80 0.65 6.86
C ARG A 531 12.86 -0.36 6.20
N ALA A 532 13.40 -1.42 5.62
CA ALA A 532 12.64 -2.41 4.86
C ALA A 532 11.87 -3.38 5.77
N PHE A 533 12.54 -3.90 6.82
CA PHE A 533 12.06 -5.05 7.58
C PHE A 533 11.95 -4.80 9.09
N ALA A 534 11.86 -3.53 9.53
CA ALA A 534 11.75 -3.11 10.94
C ALA A 534 12.80 -3.78 11.83
N ALA A 535 14.00 -3.97 11.33
CA ALA A 535 15.06 -4.63 12.04
C ALA A 535 15.59 -3.78 13.20
N ASP A 536 15.92 -4.42 14.32
CA ASP A 536 16.60 -3.82 15.47
C ASP A 536 18.08 -4.19 15.46
N GLU A 537 18.95 -3.21 15.56
CA GLU A 537 20.38 -3.46 15.75
C GLU A 537 20.66 -3.87 17.20
N VAL A 538 21.12 -5.10 17.38
CA VAL A 538 21.34 -5.72 18.70
C VAL A 538 22.75 -5.48 19.20
N ALA A 539 23.72 -5.58 18.29
CA ALA A 539 25.13 -5.40 18.60
C ALA A 539 25.88 -4.82 17.40
N ARG A 540 26.93 -4.02 17.69
CA ARG A 540 27.86 -3.48 16.69
C ARG A 540 29.26 -3.39 17.28
N TYR A 541 30.20 -3.97 16.56
CA TYR A 541 31.64 -3.88 16.85
C TYR A 541 32.34 -3.30 15.62
N ALA A 542 32.85 -2.09 15.76
CA ALA A 542 33.56 -1.40 14.68
C ALA A 542 35.06 -1.33 14.98
N GLY A 543 35.87 -1.41 13.92
CA GLY A 543 37.30 -1.15 13.99
C GLY A 543 37.62 0.36 14.22
N PRO A 544 38.89 0.68 14.41
CA PRO A 544 39.32 2.08 14.62
C PRO A 544 39.02 3.00 13.44
N ASP A 545 38.86 2.45 12.24
CA ASP A 545 38.51 3.13 10.99
C ASP A 545 36.98 3.27 10.77
N GLY A 546 36.18 2.79 11.73
CA GLY A 546 34.73 2.75 11.62
C GLY A 546 34.16 1.55 10.83
N THR A 547 35.02 0.70 10.28
CA THR A 547 34.59 -0.51 9.54
C THR A 547 33.89 -1.49 10.48
N ILE A 548 32.70 -1.97 10.11
CA ILE A 548 31.96 -2.94 10.93
C ILE A 548 32.65 -4.30 10.85
N GLN A 549 33.29 -4.71 11.94
CA GLN A 549 33.91 -6.01 12.06
C GLN A 549 32.88 -7.10 12.34
N HIS A 550 31.87 -6.78 13.16
CA HIS A 550 30.76 -7.66 13.46
C HIS A 550 29.53 -6.82 13.89
N ALA A 551 28.37 -7.19 13.43
CA ALA A 551 27.09 -6.67 13.88
C ALA A 551 26.02 -7.75 13.91
N GLN A 552 25.04 -7.57 14.76
CA GLN A 552 23.86 -8.41 14.89
C GLN A 552 22.61 -7.57 14.70
N VAL A 553 21.73 -8.00 13.82
CA VAL A 553 20.49 -7.31 13.49
C VAL A 553 19.32 -8.29 13.63
N ARG A 554 18.33 -7.95 14.45
CA ARG A 554 17.17 -8.79 14.74
C ARG A 554 15.98 -8.38 13.89
N ILE A 555 15.33 -9.38 13.28
CA ILE A 555 14.03 -9.27 12.60
C ILE A 555 13.12 -10.31 13.26
N GLY A 556 12.09 -9.87 13.99
CA GLY A 556 11.23 -10.75 14.77
C GLY A 556 12.01 -11.54 15.83
N ASP A 557 11.94 -12.88 15.75
CA ASP A 557 12.70 -13.79 16.62
C ASP A 557 14.07 -14.18 16.08
N SER A 558 14.45 -13.75 14.87
CA SER A 558 15.67 -14.18 14.17
C SER A 558 16.74 -13.10 14.19
N VAL A 559 18.00 -13.49 14.34
CA VAL A 559 19.16 -12.62 14.24
C VAL A 559 19.95 -12.94 12.97
N ILE A 560 20.28 -11.88 12.22
CA ILE A 560 21.23 -11.92 11.11
C ILE A 560 22.54 -11.31 11.61
N GLU A 561 23.60 -12.08 11.52
CA GLU A 561 24.94 -11.63 11.85
C GLU A 561 25.63 -11.12 10.58
N MET A 562 26.50 -10.13 10.70
CA MET A 562 27.22 -9.60 9.55
C MET A 562 28.53 -8.91 9.91
N GLY A 563 29.41 -8.85 8.92
CA GLY A 563 30.62 -8.06 8.96
C GLY A 563 30.96 -7.50 7.58
N GLU A 564 31.80 -6.46 7.55
CA GLU A 564 32.29 -5.90 6.29
C GLU A 564 33.13 -6.94 5.54
N ALA A 565 32.85 -7.12 4.27
CA ALA A 565 33.58 -8.02 3.40
C ALA A 565 35.01 -7.50 3.17
N HIS A 566 36.01 -8.36 3.42
CA HIS A 566 37.42 -8.01 3.24
C HIS A 566 38.30 -9.24 2.98
N GLY A 567 39.42 -9.05 2.31
CA GLY A 567 40.43 -10.11 2.11
C GLY A 567 39.85 -11.40 1.53
N ALA A 568 39.95 -12.49 2.29
CA ALA A 568 39.38 -13.79 1.94
C ALA A 568 37.85 -13.87 2.11
N TYR A 569 37.26 -12.98 2.87
CA TYR A 569 35.82 -12.91 3.15
C TYR A 569 35.13 -12.01 2.12
N GLN A 570 34.88 -12.57 0.93
CA GLN A 570 34.25 -11.87 -0.17
C GLN A 570 32.74 -11.71 0.06
N PRO A 571 32.08 -10.69 -0.54
CA PRO A 571 30.62 -10.55 -0.45
C PRO A 571 29.91 -11.83 -0.88
N MET A 572 28.96 -12.28 -0.05
CA MET A 572 28.14 -13.47 -0.30
C MET A 572 26.66 -13.06 -0.21
N PRO A 573 26.03 -12.63 -1.33
CA PRO A 573 24.60 -12.39 -1.36
C PRO A 573 23.82 -13.65 -1.00
N THR A 574 22.82 -13.48 -0.16
CA THR A 574 22.07 -14.58 0.45
C THR A 574 20.60 -14.51 0.11
N MET A 575 19.95 -15.66 0.04
CA MET A 575 18.51 -15.75 -0.14
C MET A 575 17.84 -16.05 1.21
N PHE A 576 16.78 -15.29 1.51
CA PHE A 576 16.00 -15.39 2.73
C PHE A 576 14.54 -15.67 2.44
N TYR A 577 13.92 -16.48 3.29
CA TYR A 577 12.48 -16.59 3.38
C TYR A 577 12.02 -15.91 4.67
N LEU A 578 11.27 -14.82 4.54
CA LEU A 578 10.84 -13.96 5.65
C LEU A 578 9.35 -14.15 5.88
N TYR A 579 8.97 -14.75 7.00
CA TYR A 579 7.60 -14.91 7.42
C TYR A 579 7.12 -13.68 8.16
N VAL A 580 6.03 -13.06 7.66
CA VAL A 580 5.45 -11.81 8.18
C VAL A 580 3.93 -11.91 8.25
N ASP A 581 3.32 -10.97 8.95
CA ASP A 581 1.87 -10.86 9.09
C ASP A 581 1.15 -10.37 7.82
N ASP A 582 1.81 -9.55 6.99
CA ASP A 582 1.27 -8.98 5.75
C ASP A 582 2.36 -8.85 4.67
N ALA A 583 2.45 -9.84 3.78
CA ALA A 583 3.46 -9.88 2.72
C ALA A 583 3.35 -8.67 1.77
N ASP A 584 2.14 -8.18 1.48
CA ASP A 584 1.93 -7.02 0.61
C ASP A 584 2.49 -5.73 1.21
N ALA A 585 2.24 -5.51 2.50
CA ALA A 585 2.74 -4.33 3.21
C ALA A 585 4.27 -4.35 3.33
N TRP A 586 4.87 -5.48 3.69
CA TRP A 586 6.31 -5.63 3.83
C TRP A 586 7.02 -5.54 2.48
N TYR A 587 6.46 -6.11 1.42
CA TYR A 587 6.96 -5.94 0.05
C TYR A 587 7.00 -4.48 -0.37
N LYS A 588 5.89 -3.73 -0.18
CA LYS A 588 5.84 -2.29 -0.50
C LYS A 588 6.90 -1.49 0.27
N ARG A 589 7.07 -1.81 1.55
CA ARG A 589 8.07 -1.16 2.40
C ARG A 589 9.50 -1.46 1.95
N ALA A 590 9.79 -2.69 1.51
CA ALA A 590 11.09 -3.05 0.95
C ALA A 590 11.38 -2.26 -0.34
N LEU A 591 10.41 -2.10 -1.24
CA LEU A 591 10.55 -1.27 -2.44
C LEU A 591 10.81 0.20 -2.09
N GLN A 592 10.10 0.75 -1.10
CA GLN A 592 10.32 2.12 -0.61
C GLN A 592 11.72 2.29 0.01
N ALA A 593 12.27 1.24 0.60
CA ALA A 593 13.64 1.24 1.14
C ALA A 593 14.72 1.11 0.06
N GLY A 594 14.37 0.85 -1.20
CA GLY A 594 15.28 0.78 -2.34
C GLY A 594 15.50 -0.62 -2.91
N ALA A 595 14.70 -1.62 -2.52
CA ALA A 595 14.71 -2.93 -3.16
C ALA A 595 14.04 -2.89 -4.54
N VAL A 596 14.40 -3.85 -5.39
CA VAL A 596 13.80 -4.05 -6.72
C VAL A 596 12.91 -5.28 -6.69
N SER A 597 11.70 -5.18 -7.27
CA SER A 597 10.78 -6.33 -7.39
C SER A 597 11.38 -7.43 -8.27
N ILE A 598 11.29 -8.67 -7.79
CA ILE A 598 11.50 -9.88 -8.59
C ILE A 598 10.13 -10.48 -8.93
N SER A 599 9.23 -10.60 -7.94
CA SER A 599 7.83 -10.99 -8.16
C SER A 599 6.90 -10.20 -7.26
N GLU A 600 5.76 -9.80 -7.80
CA GLU A 600 4.69 -9.13 -7.03
C GLU A 600 3.98 -10.12 -6.09
N PRO A 601 3.31 -9.61 -5.03
CA PRO A 601 2.57 -10.47 -4.10
C PRO A 601 1.49 -11.31 -4.80
N ALA A 602 1.57 -12.62 -4.65
CA ALA A 602 0.63 -13.58 -5.20
C ALA A 602 0.41 -14.77 -4.26
N ASP A 603 -0.80 -15.34 -4.30
CA ASP A 603 -1.13 -16.55 -3.57
C ASP A 603 -0.47 -17.75 -4.27
N GLN A 604 0.27 -18.54 -3.50
CA GLN A 604 1.01 -19.68 -3.99
C GLN A 604 0.23 -20.99 -3.80
N PRO A 605 0.40 -21.97 -4.70
CA PRO A 605 -0.31 -23.26 -4.60
C PRO A 605 -0.04 -24.02 -3.29
N TYR A 606 1.10 -23.75 -2.64
CA TYR A 606 1.51 -24.39 -1.37
C TYR A 606 0.98 -23.65 -0.13
N GLY A 607 0.15 -22.63 -0.27
CA GLY A 607 -0.62 -22.03 0.81
C GLY A 607 -0.02 -20.76 1.42
N ASP A 608 1.02 -20.18 0.85
CA ASP A 608 1.54 -18.87 1.24
C ASP A 608 1.08 -17.79 0.25
N ARG A 609 0.83 -16.59 0.75
CA ARG A 609 0.87 -15.39 -0.07
C ARG A 609 2.27 -14.84 0.00
N ASN A 610 3.01 -14.82 -1.11
CA ASN A 610 4.38 -14.30 -1.11
C ASN A 610 4.70 -13.38 -2.28
N ALA A 611 5.74 -12.58 -2.05
CA ALA A 611 6.41 -11.75 -3.02
C ALA A 611 7.91 -11.95 -2.92
N SER A 612 8.68 -11.54 -3.91
CA SER A 612 10.13 -11.53 -3.78
C SER A 612 10.74 -10.22 -4.27
N VAL A 613 11.77 -9.79 -3.54
CA VAL A 613 12.52 -8.57 -3.85
C VAL A 613 14.01 -8.84 -3.79
N LYS A 614 14.78 -8.06 -4.55
CA LYS A 614 16.23 -7.99 -4.46
C LYS A 614 16.64 -6.69 -3.78
N ASP A 615 17.42 -6.77 -2.71
CA ASP A 615 17.91 -5.60 -2.02
C ASP A 615 19.09 -4.94 -2.78
N PRO A 616 19.51 -3.71 -2.40
CA PRO A 616 20.62 -3.01 -3.04
C PRO A 616 22.00 -3.68 -2.91
N PHE A 617 22.08 -4.80 -2.17
CA PHE A 617 23.29 -5.57 -1.90
C PHE A 617 23.24 -6.97 -2.51
N ASP A 618 22.30 -7.18 -3.45
CA ASP A 618 22.04 -8.42 -4.18
C ASP A 618 21.47 -9.58 -3.35
N ASN A 619 21.08 -9.38 -2.08
CA ASN A 619 20.33 -10.39 -1.35
C ASN A 619 18.90 -10.50 -1.88
N VAL A 620 18.36 -11.71 -1.86
CA VAL A 620 16.98 -12.00 -2.31
C VAL A 620 16.12 -12.32 -1.10
N TRP A 621 14.96 -11.65 -1.01
CA TRP A 621 14.00 -11.80 0.08
C TRP A 621 12.68 -12.31 -0.46
N TYR A 622 12.28 -13.51 -0.07
CA TYR A 622 10.91 -13.99 -0.21
C TYR A 622 10.13 -13.53 1.04
N VAL A 623 9.18 -12.64 0.85
CA VAL A 623 8.33 -12.11 1.94
C VAL A 623 7.02 -12.85 1.89
N ALA A 624 6.66 -13.59 2.93
CA ALA A 624 5.54 -14.53 2.91
C ALA A 624 4.62 -14.39 4.11
N THR A 625 3.32 -14.53 3.87
CA THR A 625 2.28 -14.68 4.89
C THR A 625 1.56 -16.01 4.65
N PRO A 626 1.57 -16.95 5.61
CA PRO A 626 0.84 -18.20 5.49
C PRO A 626 -0.66 -17.94 5.39
N SER A 627 -1.33 -18.49 4.38
CA SER A 627 -2.78 -18.34 4.20
C SER A 627 -3.59 -19.43 4.92
N GLN A 628 -2.94 -20.53 5.33
CA GLN A 628 -3.54 -21.65 6.06
C GLN A 628 -2.53 -22.23 7.03
N ASP A 629 -3.00 -22.80 8.16
CA ASP A 629 -2.19 -23.73 8.93
C ASP A 629 -1.94 -24.97 8.04
N VAL A 630 -0.80 -25.02 7.39
CA VAL A 630 -0.40 -26.19 6.60
C VAL A 630 -0.17 -27.32 7.59
N PRO A 631 -0.93 -28.44 7.52
CA PRO A 631 -0.62 -29.59 8.33
C PRO A 631 0.78 -30.06 7.95
N VAL A 632 1.67 -30.17 8.91
CA VAL A 632 2.93 -30.86 8.76
C VAL A 632 2.57 -32.34 8.54
N SER A 633 2.57 -32.76 7.26
CA SER A 633 2.42 -34.17 6.87
C SER A 633 3.71 -34.93 7.15
#